data_1e9686ec367692764fa368ffed237787
#
_entry.id   1e9686ec367692764fa368ffed237787
#
_cell.length_a   1.000
_cell.length_b   1.000
_cell.length_c   1.000
_cell.angle_alpha   90.00
_cell.angle_beta   90.00
_cell.angle_gamma   90.00
#
_symmetry.space_group_name_H-M   'P 1'
#
loop_
_entity.id
_entity.type
_entity.pdbx_description
1 polymer ?
#
loop_
_entity_poly.entity_id
_entity_poly.type
_entity_poly.pdbx_seq_one_letter_code
_entity_poly.pdbx_strand_id
1 'polypeptide(L)'
;MKALIVGLGSMGKRRIRLLKGIDPTVEIIGVDMTAERRNQVEEMGHKTYSSITEAAAEKPDVAFVCTAPVAHYVIIKELLENKINTFTELNLVKDGYEELMNLAKENDTVLFLSSTMLYRGELTFIDNEVKAFDKPVTYIYHVGQYLPDWHPWESYKNFFVSNKRTNGCRELFGIELPWILRTFGPVKDLYAVSDRMTGLEIDFDDRYFVTLTHENGTRGVIMVDIVAPKAVRNLEVMGEGLHLFWEGNPKALYKFNTETKEKDFINTYETFEHDSRYSDNIVENAYVDEMQNFLNVVAGKEEPKYSYEKDLYTISIMDRIEGIE
;
A
#
# COMPACT_ATOMS: atom_id res chain seq x y z
N MET A 1 -5.20 24.94 4.24
CA MET A 1 -4.94 24.00 3.13
C MET A 1 -6.27 23.49 2.58
N LYS A 2 -6.39 23.37 1.26
CA LYS A 2 -7.56 22.81 0.57
C LYS A 2 -7.17 21.50 -0.09
N ALA A 3 -7.84 20.41 0.24
CA ALA A 3 -7.54 19.06 -0.23
C ALA A 3 -8.69 18.51 -1.08
N LEU A 4 -8.36 18.03 -2.28
CA LEU A 4 -9.27 17.36 -3.20
C LEU A 4 -9.18 15.84 -3.01
N ILE A 5 -10.30 15.17 -2.77
CA ILE A 5 -10.38 13.71 -2.66
C ILE A 5 -11.11 13.18 -3.88
N VAL A 6 -10.41 12.44 -4.74
CA VAL A 6 -10.96 11.82 -5.95
C VAL A 6 -11.24 10.34 -5.68
N GLY A 7 -12.50 9.95 -5.71
CA GLY A 7 -12.98 8.64 -5.26
C GLY A 7 -13.43 8.68 -3.80
N LEU A 8 -14.75 8.74 -3.55
CA LEU A 8 -15.37 8.88 -2.23
C LEU A 8 -15.85 7.54 -1.64
N GLY A 9 -15.16 6.46 -2.02
CA GLY A 9 -15.33 5.13 -1.44
C GLY A 9 -14.73 5.01 -0.03
N SER A 10 -14.44 3.78 0.40
CA SER A 10 -13.86 3.50 1.73
C SER A 10 -12.55 4.24 1.98
N MET A 11 -11.59 4.17 1.02
CA MET A 11 -10.30 4.86 1.16
C MET A 11 -10.43 6.37 1.13
N GLY A 12 -11.26 6.94 0.24
CA GLY A 12 -11.48 8.40 0.22
C GLY A 12 -12.04 8.92 1.55
N LYS A 13 -13.02 8.24 2.14
CA LYS A 13 -13.55 8.59 3.46
C LYS A 13 -12.52 8.41 4.59
N ARG A 14 -11.65 7.39 4.51
CA ARG A 14 -10.52 7.24 5.43
C ARG A 14 -9.58 8.44 5.32
N ARG A 15 -9.18 8.83 4.10
CA ARG A 15 -8.28 9.98 3.90
C ARG A 15 -8.91 11.30 4.40
N ILE A 16 -10.21 11.52 4.20
CA ILE A 16 -10.94 12.67 4.77
C ILE A 16 -10.83 12.67 6.29
N ARG A 17 -11.14 11.56 6.95
CA ARG A 17 -11.09 11.44 8.41
C ARG A 17 -9.68 11.69 8.96
N LEU A 18 -8.67 11.09 8.34
CA LEU A 18 -7.28 11.24 8.78
C LEU A 18 -6.74 12.65 8.54
N LEU A 19 -7.06 13.28 7.39
CA LEU A 19 -6.72 14.70 7.14
C LEU A 19 -7.30 15.63 8.19
N LYS A 20 -8.56 15.42 8.56
CA LYS A 20 -9.21 16.19 9.63
C LYS A 20 -8.58 15.95 11.02
N GLY A 21 -8.01 14.77 11.25
CA GLY A 21 -7.23 14.46 12.45
C GLY A 21 -5.87 15.17 12.46
N ILE A 22 -5.20 15.28 11.31
CA ILE A 22 -3.92 15.99 11.15
C ILE A 22 -4.12 17.51 11.24
N ASP A 23 -5.10 18.03 10.51
CA ASP A 23 -5.44 19.46 10.47
C ASP A 23 -6.96 19.65 10.46
N PRO A 24 -7.59 19.97 11.61
CA PRO A 24 -9.03 20.21 11.67
C PRO A 24 -9.53 21.36 10.79
N THR A 25 -8.62 22.27 10.38
CA THR A 25 -8.96 23.43 9.54
C THR A 25 -8.93 23.16 8.06
N VAL A 26 -8.46 21.95 7.62
CA VAL A 26 -8.38 21.60 6.21
C VAL A 26 -9.77 21.70 5.55
N GLU A 27 -9.84 22.39 4.41
CA GLU A 27 -11.03 22.42 3.56
C GLU A 27 -10.99 21.18 2.65
N ILE A 28 -12.05 20.36 2.69
CA ILE A 28 -12.17 19.14 1.87
C ILE A 28 -13.12 19.39 0.71
N ILE A 29 -12.70 18.97 -0.48
CA ILE A 29 -13.50 18.89 -1.69
C ILE A 29 -13.51 17.45 -2.15
N GLY A 30 -14.68 16.91 -2.48
CA GLY A 30 -14.84 15.54 -2.97
C GLY A 30 -15.17 15.48 -4.46
N VAL A 31 -14.64 14.48 -5.15
CA VAL A 31 -15.06 14.12 -6.51
C VAL A 31 -15.40 12.63 -6.57
N ASP A 32 -16.59 12.30 -7.05
CA ASP A 32 -16.99 10.94 -7.39
C ASP A 32 -18.08 10.98 -8.47
N MET A 33 -18.07 10.02 -9.38
CA MET A 33 -19.12 9.89 -10.40
C MET A 33 -20.46 9.48 -9.79
N THR A 34 -20.43 8.75 -8.67
CA THR A 34 -21.60 8.20 -7.98
C THR A 34 -22.25 9.26 -7.09
N ALA A 35 -23.48 9.66 -7.41
CA ALA A 35 -24.20 10.68 -6.63
C ALA A 35 -24.40 10.28 -5.16
N GLU A 36 -24.69 9.00 -4.88
CA GLU A 36 -24.84 8.51 -3.51
C GLU A 36 -23.59 8.73 -2.66
N ARG A 37 -22.39 8.47 -3.22
CA ARG A 37 -21.12 8.70 -2.51
C ARG A 37 -20.88 10.19 -2.27
N ARG A 38 -21.23 11.05 -3.24
CA ARG A 38 -21.15 12.50 -3.06
C ARG A 38 -22.06 12.97 -1.93
N ASN A 39 -23.35 12.56 -1.94
CA ASN A 39 -24.32 12.92 -0.89
C ASN A 39 -23.80 12.55 0.51
N GLN A 40 -23.21 11.35 0.67
CA GLN A 40 -22.63 10.94 1.97
C GLN A 40 -21.53 11.87 2.46
N VAL A 41 -20.73 12.43 1.56
CA VAL A 41 -19.65 13.37 1.90
C VAL A 41 -20.19 14.79 2.10
N GLU A 42 -21.27 15.16 1.41
CA GLU A 42 -22.00 16.42 1.64
C GLU A 42 -22.69 16.44 3.01
N GLU A 43 -23.24 15.32 3.46
CA GLU A 43 -23.78 15.13 4.81
C GLU A 43 -22.69 15.30 5.90
N MET A 44 -21.42 15.05 5.57
CA MET A 44 -20.27 15.34 6.43
C MET A 44 -19.86 16.83 6.41
N GLY A 45 -20.55 17.69 5.65
CA GLY A 45 -20.31 19.13 5.56
C GLY A 45 -19.26 19.53 4.52
N HIS A 46 -18.95 18.67 3.53
CA HIS A 46 -17.96 18.97 2.50
C HIS A 46 -18.61 19.20 1.14
N LYS A 47 -18.00 20.05 0.31
CA LYS A 47 -18.44 20.25 -1.09
C LYS A 47 -18.05 19.04 -1.93
N THR A 48 -18.89 18.70 -2.89
CA THR A 48 -18.59 17.65 -3.86
C THR A 48 -18.89 18.08 -5.29
N TYR A 49 -18.24 17.38 -6.25
CA TYR A 49 -18.37 17.61 -7.68
C TYR A 49 -18.46 16.26 -8.41
N SER A 50 -18.97 16.27 -9.63
CA SER A 50 -19.03 15.09 -10.49
C SER A 50 -17.78 14.92 -11.36
N SER A 51 -16.95 15.95 -11.49
CA SER A 51 -15.73 15.95 -12.32
C SER A 51 -14.57 16.65 -11.64
N ILE A 52 -13.34 16.28 -12.04
CA ILE A 52 -12.11 16.95 -11.58
C ILE A 52 -12.04 18.37 -12.14
N THR A 53 -12.45 18.59 -13.37
CA THR A 53 -12.48 19.91 -14.02
C THR A 53 -13.27 20.93 -13.19
N GLU A 54 -14.46 20.54 -12.68
CA GLU A 54 -15.27 21.42 -11.81
C GLU A 54 -14.56 21.67 -10.48
N ALA A 55 -14.00 20.62 -9.85
CA ALA A 55 -13.34 20.73 -8.56
C ALA A 55 -12.01 21.52 -8.64
N ALA A 56 -11.27 21.45 -9.76
CA ALA A 56 -10.01 22.17 -9.96
C ALA A 56 -10.21 23.69 -9.98
N ALA A 57 -11.41 24.20 -10.35
CA ALA A 57 -11.76 25.61 -10.27
C ALA A 57 -11.72 26.18 -8.83
N GLU A 58 -11.86 25.31 -7.82
CA GLU A 58 -11.71 25.65 -6.40
C GLU A 58 -10.24 25.83 -5.97
N LYS A 59 -9.28 25.53 -6.84
CA LYS A 59 -7.83 25.62 -6.64
C LYS A 59 -7.34 24.85 -5.39
N PRO A 60 -7.51 23.53 -5.35
CA PRO A 60 -6.97 22.73 -4.27
C PRO A 60 -5.44 22.77 -4.27
N ASP A 61 -4.84 22.75 -3.08
CA ASP A 61 -3.39 22.72 -2.85
C ASP A 61 -2.83 21.32 -3.13
N VAL A 62 -3.63 20.29 -2.78
CA VAL A 62 -3.26 18.87 -2.90
C VAL A 62 -4.47 18.04 -3.33
N ALA A 63 -4.21 16.90 -3.99
CA ALA A 63 -5.22 15.91 -4.32
C ALA A 63 -4.83 14.51 -3.81
N PHE A 64 -5.83 13.71 -3.44
CA PHE A 64 -5.71 12.31 -3.07
C PHE A 64 -6.54 11.46 -4.04
N VAL A 65 -5.88 10.59 -4.81
CA VAL A 65 -6.53 9.69 -5.77
C VAL A 65 -6.81 8.35 -5.07
N CYS A 66 -8.08 8.12 -4.76
CA CYS A 66 -8.59 6.97 -4.00
C CYS A 66 -9.54 6.10 -4.85
N THR A 67 -9.25 5.98 -6.14
CA THR A 67 -10.03 5.22 -7.13
C THR A 67 -9.40 3.84 -7.37
N ALA A 68 -10.01 3.04 -8.25
CA ALA A 68 -9.40 1.79 -8.69
C ALA A 68 -8.12 2.05 -9.51
N PRO A 69 -7.06 1.22 -9.35
CA PRO A 69 -5.75 1.44 -9.99
C PRO A 69 -5.78 1.65 -11.52
N VAL A 70 -6.70 0.98 -12.21
CA VAL A 70 -6.85 1.13 -13.67
C VAL A 70 -7.34 2.50 -14.12
N ALA A 71 -7.90 3.30 -13.21
CA ALA A 71 -8.37 4.66 -13.49
C ALA A 71 -7.31 5.74 -13.14
N HIS A 72 -6.24 5.36 -12.44
CA HIS A 72 -5.25 6.29 -11.90
C HIS A 72 -4.60 7.15 -12.98
N TYR A 73 -4.16 6.55 -14.09
CA TYR A 73 -3.46 7.29 -15.14
C TYR A 73 -4.22 8.52 -15.63
N VAL A 74 -5.49 8.35 -16.02
CA VAL A 74 -6.31 9.45 -16.55
C VAL A 74 -6.56 10.53 -15.50
N ILE A 75 -6.86 10.11 -14.26
CA ILE A 75 -7.14 11.00 -13.14
C ILE A 75 -5.90 11.81 -12.75
N ILE A 76 -4.76 11.13 -12.58
CA ILE A 76 -3.50 11.77 -12.20
C ILE A 76 -3.05 12.76 -13.26
N LYS A 77 -3.16 12.38 -14.55
CA LYS A 77 -2.82 13.25 -15.66
C LYS A 77 -3.61 14.56 -15.59
N GLU A 78 -4.95 14.49 -15.44
CA GLU A 78 -5.80 15.68 -15.32
C GLU A 78 -5.42 16.55 -14.12
N LEU A 79 -5.08 15.94 -12.96
CA LEU A 79 -4.65 16.67 -11.77
C LEU A 79 -3.31 17.39 -11.99
N LEU A 80 -2.33 16.72 -12.58
CA LEU A 80 -1.01 17.29 -12.87
C LEU A 80 -1.08 18.40 -13.93
N GLU A 81 -1.94 18.25 -14.97
CA GLU A 81 -2.21 19.30 -15.96
C GLU A 81 -2.82 20.56 -15.30
N ASN A 82 -3.58 20.40 -14.23
CA ASN A 82 -4.09 21.49 -13.39
C ASN A 82 -3.09 21.97 -12.33
N LYS A 83 -1.85 21.47 -12.33
CA LYS A 83 -0.76 21.81 -11.39
C LYS A 83 -1.09 21.53 -9.92
N ILE A 84 -1.77 20.42 -9.63
CA ILE A 84 -2.17 20.00 -8.30
C ILE A 84 -1.19 18.93 -7.81
N ASN A 85 -0.57 19.12 -6.64
CA ASN A 85 0.24 18.11 -5.99
C ASN A 85 -0.60 16.87 -5.68
N THR A 86 -0.18 15.71 -6.14
CA THR A 86 -1.02 14.52 -6.18
C THR A 86 -0.44 13.38 -5.36
N PHE A 87 -1.22 12.93 -4.38
CA PHE A 87 -1.05 11.65 -3.67
C PHE A 87 -1.88 10.60 -4.38
N THR A 88 -1.29 9.45 -4.67
CA THR A 88 -1.98 8.33 -5.30
C THR A 88 -1.98 7.13 -4.36
N GLU A 89 -3.13 6.49 -4.19
CA GLU A 89 -3.21 5.17 -3.55
C GLU A 89 -2.42 4.13 -4.35
N LEU A 90 -2.23 2.95 -3.77
CA LEU A 90 -1.51 1.82 -4.35
C LEU A 90 -1.80 1.65 -5.84
N ASN A 91 -0.76 1.54 -6.64
CA ASN A 91 -0.85 1.15 -8.05
C ASN A 91 -0.54 -0.34 -8.24
N LEU A 92 -1.21 -0.93 -9.22
CA LEU A 92 -1.04 -2.32 -9.61
C LEU A 92 -0.70 -2.47 -11.09
N VAL A 93 -0.70 -1.36 -11.81
CA VAL A 93 -0.45 -1.26 -13.25
C VAL A 93 0.43 -0.05 -13.53
N LYS A 94 1.32 -0.15 -14.52
CA LYS A 94 2.29 0.90 -14.87
C LYS A 94 1.81 1.85 -15.98
N ASP A 95 0.49 1.90 -16.22
CA ASP A 95 -0.09 2.68 -17.31
C ASP A 95 0.30 4.16 -17.18
N GLY A 96 0.95 4.70 -18.21
CA GLY A 96 1.33 6.12 -18.31
C GLY A 96 2.40 6.62 -17.34
N TYR A 97 3.11 5.77 -16.61
CA TYR A 97 4.08 6.19 -15.59
C TYR A 97 5.13 7.17 -16.09
N GLU A 98 5.75 6.91 -17.24
CA GLU A 98 6.76 7.80 -17.82
C GLU A 98 6.18 9.19 -18.13
N GLU A 99 4.99 9.23 -18.73
CA GLU A 99 4.30 10.47 -19.02
C GLU A 99 3.94 11.24 -17.74
N LEU A 100 3.40 10.56 -16.73
CA LEU A 100 3.03 11.18 -15.45
C LEU A 100 4.23 11.76 -14.71
N MET A 101 5.34 11.03 -14.65
CA MET A 101 6.58 11.51 -14.04
C MET A 101 7.16 12.74 -14.76
N ASN A 102 7.13 12.73 -16.10
CA ASN A 102 7.57 13.87 -16.90
C ASN A 102 6.66 15.07 -16.68
N LEU A 103 5.34 14.87 -16.71
CA LEU A 103 4.35 15.93 -16.51
C LEU A 103 4.44 16.57 -15.12
N ALA A 104 4.66 15.76 -14.09
CA ALA A 104 4.87 16.25 -12.73
C ALA A 104 6.11 17.15 -12.65
N LYS A 105 7.21 16.73 -13.28
CA LYS A 105 8.45 17.49 -13.34
C LYS A 105 8.29 18.80 -14.14
N GLU A 106 7.62 18.76 -15.30
CA GLU A 106 7.38 19.94 -16.15
C GLU A 106 6.51 20.99 -15.45
N ASN A 107 5.56 20.54 -14.62
CA ASN A 107 4.63 21.42 -13.91
C ASN A 107 5.10 21.82 -12.50
N ASP A 108 6.29 21.35 -12.08
CA ASP A 108 6.83 21.57 -10.72
C ASP A 108 5.83 21.14 -9.64
N THR A 109 5.28 19.93 -9.80
CA THR A 109 4.30 19.32 -8.89
C THR A 109 4.81 18.04 -8.30
N VAL A 110 4.37 17.74 -7.07
CA VAL A 110 4.64 16.47 -6.40
C VAL A 110 3.71 15.39 -6.94
N LEU A 111 4.31 14.28 -7.37
CA LEU A 111 3.62 13.03 -7.68
C LEU A 111 4.06 11.97 -6.66
N PHE A 112 3.21 11.74 -5.66
CA PHE A 112 3.50 10.86 -4.52
C PHE A 112 2.71 9.55 -4.64
N LEU A 113 3.39 8.42 -4.42
CA LEU A 113 2.77 7.09 -4.45
C LEU A 113 2.71 6.49 -3.05
N SER A 114 1.53 6.03 -2.66
CA SER A 114 1.28 5.34 -1.40
C SER A 114 2.00 3.99 -1.33
N SER A 115 2.63 3.75 -0.19
CA SER A 115 3.13 2.44 0.23
C SER A 115 3.11 2.39 1.76
N THR A 116 1.92 2.27 2.32
CA THR A 116 1.64 2.42 3.76
C THR A 116 2.48 1.48 4.64
N MET A 117 2.84 0.28 4.15
CA MET A 117 3.68 -0.67 4.88
C MET A 117 5.07 -0.10 5.19
N LEU A 118 5.59 0.84 4.39
CA LEU A 118 6.88 1.51 4.64
C LEU A 118 6.86 2.47 5.86
N TYR A 119 5.67 2.72 6.42
CA TYR A 119 5.45 3.56 7.60
C TYR A 119 5.10 2.75 8.85
N ARG A 120 5.06 1.41 8.75
CA ARG A 120 4.86 0.51 9.89
C ARG A 120 6.09 0.48 10.78
N GLY A 121 5.91 0.70 12.08
CA GLY A 121 6.97 0.66 13.07
C GLY A 121 7.67 -0.69 13.15
N GLU A 122 6.90 -1.78 13.05
CA GLU A 122 7.43 -3.15 13.06
C GLU A 122 8.35 -3.41 11.87
N LEU A 123 7.96 -2.98 10.67
CA LEU A 123 8.76 -3.17 9.47
C LEU A 123 10.00 -2.26 9.45
N THR A 124 9.92 -1.07 10.06
CA THR A 124 11.09 -0.21 10.29
C THR A 124 12.07 -0.88 11.25
N PHE A 125 11.59 -1.51 12.33
CA PHE A 125 12.43 -2.27 13.25
C PHE A 125 13.12 -3.45 12.54
N ILE A 126 12.36 -4.26 11.79
CA ILE A 126 12.88 -5.41 11.04
C ILE A 126 13.94 -4.96 10.02
N ASP A 127 13.67 -3.89 9.27
CA ASP A 127 14.60 -3.30 8.31
C ASP A 127 15.94 -2.90 8.97
N ASN A 128 15.87 -2.25 10.13
CA ASN A 128 17.04 -1.85 10.89
C ASN A 128 17.84 -3.05 11.42
N GLU A 129 17.19 -4.07 11.96
CA GLU A 129 17.84 -5.29 12.46
C GLU A 129 18.54 -6.07 11.33
N VAL A 130 17.87 -6.21 10.17
CA VAL A 130 18.44 -6.89 9.00
C VAL A 130 19.65 -6.13 8.45
N LYS A 131 19.58 -4.80 8.35
CA LYS A 131 20.68 -3.95 7.90
C LYS A 131 21.85 -3.94 8.88
N ALA A 132 21.58 -3.93 10.19
CA ALA A 132 22.61 -3.98 11.22
C ALA A 132 23.31 -5.33 11.29
N PHE A 133 22.61 -6.41 10.88
CA PHE A 133 23.20 -7.75 10.83
C PHE A 133 24.27 -7.88 9.74
N ASP A 134 24.17 -7.11 8.66
CA ASP A 134 25.13 -6.96 7.56
C ASP A 134 25.63 -8.29 6.95
N LYS A 135 24.75 -9.31 6.94
CA LYS A 135 24.97 -10.62 6.31
C LYS A 135 23.71 -11.08 5.62
N PRO A 136 23.81 -11.97 4.62
CA PRO A 136 22.64 -12.61 4.04
C PRO A 136 21.79 -13.32 5.09
N VAL A 137 20.47 -13.16 4.98
CA VAL A 137 19.49 -13.83 5.84
C VAL A 137 18.62 -14.77 5.01
N THR A 138 17.84 -15.59 5.69
CA THR A 138 16.72 -16.32 5.09
C THR A 138 15.43 -15.79 5.66
N TYR A 139 14.37 -15.66 4.86
CA TYR A 139 13.05 -15.30 5.36
C TYR A 139 11.95 -16.18 4.77
N ILE A 140 10.89 -16.36 5.57
CA ILE A 140 9.64 -17.02 5.18
C ILE A 140 8.52 -16.02 5.46
N TYR A 141 7.69 -15.75 4.48
CA TYR A 141 6.58 -14.82 4.62
C TYR A 141 5.30 -15.37 4.03
N HIS A 142 4.23 -15.37 4.82
CA HIS A 142 2.90 -15.71 4.35
C HIS A 142 1.97 -14.52 4.57
N VAL A 143 1.34 -14.06 3.49
CA VAL A 143 0.27 -13.06 3.53
C VAL A 143 -0.94 -13.57 2.78
N GLY A 144 -2.11 -13.51 3.40
CA GLY A 144 -3.35 -13.95 2.76
C GLY A 144 -4.59 -13.60 3.57
N GLN A 145 -5.71 -13.56 2.87
CA GLN A 145 -7.04 -13.45 3.46
C GLN A 145 -8.08 -13.86 2.42
N TYR A 146 -9.12 -14.58 2.83
CA TYR A 146 -10.20 -14.99 1.95
C TYR A 146 -10.88 -13.78 1.29
N LEU A 147 -10.87 -13.73 -0.04
CA LEU A 147 -11.26 -12.56 -0.81
C LEU A 147 -12.66 -12.01 -0.47
N PRO A 148 -13.72 -12.85 -0.29
CA PRO A 148 -15.04 -12.36 0.11
C PRO A 148 -15.07 -11.64 1.47
N ASP A 149 -14.10 -11.88 2.35
CA ASP A 149 -14.03 -11.27 3.69
C ASP A 149 -13.30 -9.92 3.70
N TRP A 150 -12.74 -9.48 2.57
CA TRP A 150 -12.06 -8.17 2.49
C TRP A 150 -13.02 -7.01 2.67
N HIS A 151 -14.20 -7.12 2.03
CA HIS A 151 -15.29 -6.15 2.12
C HIS A 151 -16.62 -6.90 2.35
N PRO A 152 -16.93 -7.34 3.58
CA PRO A 152 -18.07 -8.19 3.84
C PRO A 152 -19.43 -7.50 3.59
N TRP A 153 -19.44 -6.19 3.37
CA TRP A 153 -20.63 -5.40 3.05
C TRP A 153 -20.95 -5.31 1.55
N GLU A 154 -20.07 -5.82 0.67
CA GLU A 154 -20.27 -5.83 -0.78
C GLU A 154 -19.70 -7.10 -1.42
N SER A 155 -20.16 -7.41 -2.62
CA SER A 155 -19.61 -8.55 -3.35
C SER A 155 -18.19 -8.25 -3.85
N TYR A 156 -17.25 -9.19 -3.66
CA TYR A 156 -15.89 -9.08 -4.21
C TYR A 156 -15.88 -8.88 -5.73
N LYS A 157 -16.95 -9.30 -6.44
CA LYS A 157 -17.10 -9.12 -7.90
C LYS A 157 -17.24 -7.65 -8.32
N ASN A 158 -17.66 -6.79 -7.42
CA ASN A 158 -17.84 -5.35 -7.65
C ASN A 158 -16.59 -4.52 -7.29
N PHE A 159 -15.56 -5.17 -6.79
CA PHE A 159 -14.33 -4.52 -6.37
C PHE A 159 -13.21 -4.80 -7.39
N PHE A 160 -12.27 -3.85 -7.55
CA PHE A 160 -11.24 -3.93 -8.60
C PHE A 160 -10.37 -5.20 -8.53
N VAL A 161 -10.26 -5.83 -7.37
CA VAL A 161 -9.48 -7.06 -7.14
C VAL A 161 -10.07 -8.31 -7.82
N SER A 162 -11.30 -8.23 -8.34
CA SER A 162 -11.88 -9.28 -9.19
C SER A 162 -11.42 -9.22 -10.64
N ASN A 163 -10.76 -8.12 -11.05
CA ASN A 163 -10.23 -7.96 -12.39
C ASN A 163 -8.85 -8.63 -12.49
N LYS A 164 -8.60 -9.37 -13.57
CA LYS A 164 -7.34 -10.07 -13.80
C LYS A 164 -6.11 -9.16 -13.72
N ARG A 165 -6.16 -7.91 -14.23
CA ARG A 165 -5.03 -6.97 -14.22
C ARG A 165 -4.69 -6.41 -12.82
N THR A 166 -5.65 -6.45 -11.90
CA THR A 166 -5.54 -5.85 -10.56
C THR A 166 -5.99 -6.83 -9.48
N ASN A 167 -5.85 -8.10 -9.77
CA ASN A 167 -6.34 -9.22 -8.96
C ASN A 167 -5.89 -9.15 -7.49
N GLY A 168 -6.59 -9.88 -6.62
CA GLY A 168 -6.36 -9.82 -5.17
C GLY A 168 -4.96 -10.27 -4.76
N CYS A 169 -4.38 -11.29 -5.41
CA CYS A 169 -2.99 -11.68 -5.13
C CYS A 169 -2.01 -10.59 -5.58
N ARG A 170 -2.25 -9.96 -6.74
CA ARG A 170 -1.45 -8.83 -7.22
C ARG A 170 -1.52 -7.62 -6.28
N GLU A 171 -2.69 -7.34 -5.70
CA GLU A 171 -2.82 -6.30 -4.68
C GLU A 171 -1.97 -6.62 -3.45
N LEU A 172 -2.02 -7.86 -2.94
CA LEU A 172 -1.17 -8.26 -1.82
C LEU A 172 0.33 -8.15 -2.18
N PHE A 173 0.76 -8.56 -3.36
CA PHE A 173 2.14 -8.33 -3.81
C PHE A 173 2.50 -6.85 -3.87
N GLY A 174 1.62 -5.99 -4.39
CA GLY A 174 1.82 -4.54 -4.45
C GLY A 174 1.94 -3.89 -3.07
N ILE A 175 1.23 -4.39 -2.07
CA ILE A 175 1.33 -3.93 -0.68
C ILE A 175 2.67 -4.38 -0.06
N GLU A 176 3.09 -5.63 -0.30
CA GLU A 176 4.17 -6.26 0.45
C GLU A 176 5.55 -6.11 -0.19
N LEU A 177 5.67 -6.19 -1.50
CA LEU A 177 6.97 -6.13 -2.18
C LEU A 177 7.75 -4.83 -1.92
N PRO A 178 7.17 -3.63 -1.80
CA PRO A 178 7.93 -2.42 -1.54
C PRO A 178 8.81 -2.49 -0.28
N TRP A 179 8.27 -3.00 0.84
CA TRP A 179 9.03 -3.14 2.07
C TRP A 179 10.01 -4.33 2.02
N ILE A 180 9.63 -5.44 1.35
CA ILE A 180 10.50 -6.61 1.15
C ILE A 180 11.74 -6.20 0.36
N LEU A 181 11.56 -5.48 -0.75
CA LEU A 181 12.66 -5.00 -1.59
C LEU A 181 13.54 -3.97 -0.85
N ARG A 182 12.96 -3.11 -0.01
CA ARG A 182 13.72 -2.18 0.84
C ARG A 182 14.58 -2.90 1.86
N THR A 183 14.03 -3.94 2.50
CA THR A 183 14.67 -4.65 3.62
C THR A 183 15.69 -5.68 3.13
N PHE A 184 15.37 -6.45 2.11
CA PHE A 184 16.20 -7.57 1.66
C PHE A 184 17.00 -7.29 0.38
N GLY A 185 16.72 -6.16 -0.27
CA GLY A 185 17.43 -5.72 -1.48
C GLY A 185 16.81 -6.20 -2.79
N PRO A 186 17.41 -5.82 -3.94
CA PRO A 186 16.94 -6.19 -5.26
C PRO A 186 16.92 -7.71 -5.48
N VAL A 187 15.95 -8.17 -6.29
CA VAL A 187 15.80 -9.58 -6.66
C VAL A 187 16.70 -9.91 -7.84
N LYS A 188 17.63 -10.84 -7.63
CA LYS A 188 18.48 -11.41 -8.68
C LYS A 188 17.74 -12.44 -9.50
N ASP A 189 17.03 -13.35 -8.81
CA ASP A 189 16.33 -14.47 -9.43
C ASP A 189 15.06 -14.82 -8.63
N LEU A 190 14.03 -15.33 -9.31
CA LEU A 190 12.80 -15.79 -8.70
C LEU A 190 12.24 -17.01 -9.42
N TYR A 191 11.55 -17.84 -8.66
CA TYR A 191 10.73 -18.92 -9.19
C TYR A 191 9.37 -18.90 -8.51
N ALA A 192 8.30 -18.93 -9.30
CA ALA A 192 6.93 -18.88 -8.82
C ALA A 192 6.13 -20.08 -9.32
N VAL A 193 5.27 -20.60 -8.46
CA VAL A 193 4.25 -21.60 -8.80
C VAL A 193 2.91 -21.03 -8.30
N SER A 194 1.92 -21.05 -9.16
CA SER A 194 0.56 -20.61 -8.85
C SER A 194 -0.48 -21.59 -9.36
N ASP A 195 -1.62 -21.62 -8.71
CA ASP A 195 -2.79 -22.34 -9.17
C ASP A 195 -4.05 -21.76 -8.54
N ARG A 196 -5.19 -22.34 -8.90
CA ARG A 196 -6.49 -21.98 -8.36
C ARG A 196 -7.10 -23.16 -7.62
N MET A 197 -7.38 -22.96 -6.30
CA MET A 197 -7.96 -24.01 -5.46
C MET A 197 -9.40 -23.73 -5.02
N THR A 198 -9.86 -22.48 -5.11
CA THR A 198 -11.21 -22.12 -4.64
C THR A 198 -12.26 -22.24 -5.74
N GLY A 199 -13.52 -22.25 -5.35
CA GLY A 199 -14.67 -22.12 -6.24
C GLY A 199 -15.07 -20.66 -6.52
N LEU A 200 -14.22 -19.68 -6.22
CA LEU A 200 -14.49 -18.28 -6.53
C LEU A 200 -14.63 -18.07 -8.04
N GLU A 201 -15.57 -17.22 -8.44
CA GLU A 201 -15.80 -16.87 -9.84
C GLU A 201 -14.79 -15.80 -10.30
N ILE A 202 -13.52 -16.20 -10.47
CA ILE A 202 -12.37 -15.40 -10.89
C ILE A 202 -11.66 -16.08 -12.06
N ASP A 203 -10.89 -15.35 -12.86
CA ASP A 203 -10.16 -15.84 -14.04
C ASP A 203 -8.63 -15.73 -13.87
N PHE A 204 -8.17 -15.72 -12.60
CA PHE A 204 -6.76 -15.67 -12.20
C PHE A 204 -6.47 -16.66 -11.06
N ASP A 205 -5.20 -16.94 -10.80
CA ASP A 205 -4.77 -17.84 -9.73
C ASP A 205 -5.01 -17.19 -8.35
N ASP A 206 -5.44 -18.01 -7.38
CA ASP A 206 -5.83 -17.54 -6.05
C ASP A 206 -4.79 -17.82 -4.96
N ARG A 207 -3.65 -18.46 -5.34
CA ARG A 207 -2.49 -18.64 -4.47
C ARG A 207 -1.19 -18.73 -5.28
N TYR A 208 -0.13 -18.17 -4.69
CA TYR A 208 1.21 -18.13 -5.25
C TYR A 208 2.24 -18.58 -4.20
N PHE A 209 3.18 -19.41 -4.63
CA PHE A 209 4.37 -19.82 -3.89
C PHE A 209 5.59 -19.28 -4.65
N VAL A 210 6.33 -18.37 -4.03
CA VAL A 210 7.41 -17.65 -4.69
C VAL A 210 8.70 -17.84 -3.89
N THR A 211 9.77 -18.27 -4.56
CA THR A 211 11.12 -18.22 -4.01
C THR A 211 11.88 -17.06 -4.62
N LEU A 212 12.55 -16.27 -3.77
CA LEU A 212 13.34 -15.11 -4.16
C LEU A 212 14.80 -15.33 -3.79
N THR A 213 15.71 -15.01 -4.70
CA THR A 213 17.14 -14.85 -4.42
C THR A 213 17.49 -13.39 -4.64
N HIS A 214 17.95 -12.71 -3.59
CA HIS A 214 18.36 -11.31 -3.65
C HIS A 214 19.84 -11.18 -4.08
N GLU A 215 20.20 -10.01 -4.61
CA GLU A 215 21.57 -9.74 -5.09
C GLU A 215 22.63 -9.87 -4.00
N ASN A 216 22.29 -9.54 -2.75
CA ASN A 216 23.16 -9.65 -1.57
C ASN A 216 23.26 -11.10 -1.03
N GLY A 217 22.65 -12.08 -1.67
CA GLY A 217 22.65 -13.50 -1.27
C GLY A 217 21.54 -13.89 -0.29
N THR A 218 20.71 -12.95 0.19
CA THR A 218 19.51 -13.25 0.98
C THR A 218 18.53 -14.10 0.15
N ARG A 219 17.84 -15.03 0.81
CA ARG A 219 16.84 -15.89 0.17
C ARG A 219 15.51 -15.83 0.92
N GLY A 220 14.43 -15.75 0.16
CA GLY A 220 13.08 -15.71 0.68
C GLY A 220 12.14 -16.72 0.07
N VAL A 221 11.16 -17.13 0.87
CA VAL A 221 9.96 -17.83 0.40
C VAL A 221 8.77 -16.95 0.78
N ILE A 222 7.94 -16.65 -0.22
CA ILE A 222 6.70 -15.88 -0.02
C ILE A 222 5.53 -16.75 -0.47
N MET A 223 4.52 -16.86 0.37
CA MET A 223 3.21 -17.36 0.01
C MET A 223 2.23 -16.18 0.01
N VAL A 224 1.57 -15.95 -1.11
CA VAL A 224 0.47 -14.98 -1.24
C VAL A 224 -0.79 -15.71 -1.64
N ASP A 225 -1.89 -15.45 -0.94
CA ASP A 225 -3.17 -16.08 -1.28
C ASP A 225 -4.39 -15.21 -0.92
N ILE A 226 -5.49 -15.52 -1.59
CA ILE A 226 -6.81 -14.98 -1.29
C ILE A 226 -7.79 -16.06 -0.80
N VAL A 227 -7.23 -17.11 -0.16
CA VAL A 227 -7.97 -18.29 0.27
C VAL A 227 -7.93 -18.52 1.80
N ALA A 228 -7.00 -17.89 2.53
CA ALA A 228 -6.84 -18.05 3.96
C ALA A 228 -8.08 -17.56 4.74
N PRO A 229 -8.78 -18.42 5.51
CA PRO A 229 -10.01 -18.04 6.21
C PRO A 229 -9.79 -16.99 7.32
N LYS A 230 -8.57 -16.82 7.78
CA LYS A 230 -8.14 -15.79 8.71
C LYS A 230 -7.08 -14.92 8.02
N ALA A 231 -7.21 -13.60 8.12
CA ALA A 231 -6.16 -12.70 7.65
C ALA A 231 -4.82 -13.01 8.32
N VAL A 232 -3.79 -13.27 7.51
CA VAL A 232 -2.44 -13.61 7.97
C VAL A 232 -1.40 -12.67 7.39
N ARG A 233 -0.37 -12.39 8.18
CA ARG A 233 0.90 -11.76 7.81
C ARG A 233 1.98 -12.35 8.71
N ASN A 234 2.47 -13.52 8.39
CA ASN A 234 3.43 -14.24 9.22
C ASN A 234 4.81 -14.17 8.58
N LEU A 235 5.72 -13.45 9.21
CA LEU A 235 7.11 -13.29 8.80
C LEU A 235 8.04 -13.96 9.82
N GLU A 236 8.99 -14.71 9.30
CA GLU A 236 10.14 -15.23 10.03
C GLU A 236 11.41 -14.85 9.28
N VAL A 237 12.40 -14.24 9.98
CA VAL A 237 13.71 -13.88 9.42
C VAL A 237 14.80 -14.55 10.23
N MET A 238 15.68 -15.28 9.56
CA MET A 238 16.72 -16.11 10.18
C MET A 238 18.12 -15.77 9.66
N GLY A 239 19.07 -15.63 10.56
CA GLY A 239 20.50 -15.53 10.34
C GLY A 239 21.27 -16.14 11.53
N GLU A 240 22.57 -16.35 11.40
CA GLU A 240 23.39 -16.84 12.53
C GLU A 240 23.42 -15.80 13.66
N GLY A 241 22.63 -16.02 14.71
CA GLY A 241 22.47 -15.09 15.85
C GLY A 241 21.34 -14.07 15.69
N LEU A 242 20.60 -14.07 14.56
CA LEU A 242 19.43 -13.25 14.33
C LEU A 242 18.20 -14.15 14.09
N HIS A 243 17.13 -13.93 14.83
CA HIS A 243 15.86 -14.62 14.59
C HIS A 243 14.71 -13.70 14.96
N LEU A 244 13.96 -13.22 13.96
CA LEU A 244 12.85 -12.29 14.10
C LEU A 244 11.54 -12.97 13.68
N PHE A 245 10.47 -12.65 14.40
CA PHE A 245 9.11 -13.10 14.09
C PHE A 245 8.14 -11.93 14.14
N TRP A 246 7.22 -11.88 13.19
CA TRP A 246 6.13 -10.92 13.18
C TRP A 246 4.85 -11.56 12.61
N GLU A 247 3.74 -11.43 13.34
CA GLU A 247 2.44 -11.99 12.96
C GLU A 247 1.45 -10.90 12.48
N GLY A 248 1.96 -9.83 11.87
CA GLY A 248 1.17 -8.80 11.19
C GLY A 248 0.61 -7.69 12.07
N ASN A 249 0.68 -7.80 13.39
CA ASN A 249 0.15 -6.79 14.30
C ASN A 249 1.23 -6.26 15.27
N PRO A 250 1.02 -5.07 15.88
CA PRO A 250 2.02 -4.42 16.73
C PRO A 250 2.44 -5.21 17.97
N LYS A 251 1.60 -6.12 18.47
CA LYS A 251 1.85 -6.90 19.70
C LYS A 251 2.55 -8.22 19.44
N ALA A 252 2.75 -8.58 18.17
CA ALA A 252 3.23 -9.88 17.76
C ALA A 252 4.57 -9.82 17.03
N LEU A 253 5.39 -8.78 17.29
CA LEU A 253 6.77 -8.68 16.88
C LEU A 253 7.68 -9.10 18.03
N TYR A 254 8.57 -10.07 17.80
CA TYR A 254 9.59 -10.45 18.77
C TYR A 254 10.90 -10.91 18.12
N LYS A 255 11.99 -10.75 18.86
CA LYS A 255 13.30 -11.34 18.59
C LYS A 255 13.49 -12.55 19.50
N PHE A 256 13.91 -13.66 18.92
CA PHE A 256 14.30 -14.82 19.74
C PHE A 256 15.71 -14.61 20.28
N ASN A 257 15.84 -14.60 21.60
CA ASN A 257 17.11 -14.49 22.27
C ASN A 257 17.84 -15.86 22.26
N THR A 258 18.98 -15.93 21.57
CA THR A 258 19.70 -17.18 21.37
C THR A 258 20.43 -17.66 22.65
N GLU A 259 20.64 -16.78 23.63
CA GLU A 259 21.29 -17.10 24.91
C GLU A 259 20.28 -17.59 25.94
N THR A 260 19.24 -16.81 26.19
CA THR A 260 18.19 -17.14 27.19
C THR A 260 17.16 -18.13 26.68
N LYS A 261 17.04 -18.31 25.36
CA LYS A 261 16.01 -19.12 24.67
C LYS A 261 14.58 -18.58 24.87
N GLU A 262 14.45 -17.30 25.14
CA GLU A 262 13.18 -16.62 25.38
C GLU A 262 12.82 -15.68 24.22
N LYS A 263 11.59 -15.20 24.22
CA LYS A 263 11.07 -14.22 23.25
C LYS A 263 11.19 -12.82 23.84
N ASP A 264 11.97 -11.99 23.21
CA ASP A 264 12.04 -10.56 23.51
C ASP A 264 11.02 -9.81 22.65
N PHE A 265 9.85 -9.51 23.23
CA PHE A 265 8.79 -8.76 22.52
C PHE A 265 9.20 -7.31 22.29
N ILE A 266 8.97 -6.83 21.08
CA ILE A 266 9.34 -5.49 20.63
C ILE A 266 8.08 -4.65 20.51
N ASN A 267 8.04 -3.56 21.27
CA ASN A 267 6.99 -2.55 21.14
C ASN A 267 7.49 -1.40 20.26
N THR A 268 6.82 -1.17 19.13
CA THR A 268 7.17 -0.13 18.16
C THR A 268 6.23 1.08 18.19
N TYR A 269 5.23 1.07 19.06
CA TYR A 269 4.28 2.17 19.25
C TYR A 269 4.07 2.45 20.74
N GLU A 270 4.07 3.69 21.16
CA GLU A 270 3.60 4.08 22.50
C GLU A 270 2.09 3.85 22.61
N THR A 271 1.35 4.30 21.59
CA THR A 271 -0.07 4.04 21.39
C THR A 271 -0.33 3.79 19.92
N PHE A 272 -1.20 2.86 19.59
CA PHE A 272 -1.62 2.66 18.21
C PHE A 272 -3.15 2.69 18.11
N GLU A 273 -3.62 3.30 17.02
CA GLU A 273 -5.03 3.38 16.70
C GLU A 273 -5.41 2.25 15.75
N HIS A 274 -6.57 1.67 15.99
CA HIS A 274 -7.16 0.63 15.17
C HIS A 274 -8.64 0.91 14.98
N ASP A 275 -9.11 0.86 13.74
CA ASP A 275 -10.52 0.94 13.40
C ASP A 275 -11.12 -0.47 13.37
N SER A 276 -12.02 -0.76 14.31
CA SER A 276 -12.63 -2.08 14.51
C SER A 276 -13.45 -2.62 13.31
N ARG A 277 -13.66 -1.81 12.28
CA ARG A 277 -14.28 -2.23 11.02
C ARG A 277 -13.33 -3.04 10.14
N TYR A 278 -12.03 -2.99 10.41
CA TYR A 278 -10.99 -3.65 9.62
C TYR A 278 -10.26 -4.71 10.44
N SER A 279 -9.45 -5.52 9.75
CA SER A 279 -8.60 -6.53 10.37
C SER A 279 -7.62 -5.93 11.39
N ASP A 280 -7.32 -6.64 12.48
CA ASP A 280 -6.34 -6.26 13.52
C ASP A 280 -4.92 -6.00 12.97
N ASN A 281 -4.65 -6.41 11.74
CA ASN A 281 -3.40 -6.15 11.04
C ASN A 281 -3.29 -4.71 10.50
N ILE A 282 -4.35 -3.90 10.54
CA ILE A 282 -4.36 -2.52 10.05
C ILE A 282 -4.09 -1.57 11.21
N VAL A 283 -3.04 -0.76 11.08
CA VAL A 283 -2.62 0.26 12.04
C VAL A 283 -2.79 1.63 11.43
N GLU A 284 -3.68 2.45 11.99
CA GLU A 284 -4.01 3.78 11.45
C GLU A 284 -2.82 4.75 11.49
N ASN A 285 -1.92 4.62 12.49
CA ASN A 285 -0.71 5.44 12.59
C ASN A 285 0.10 5.46 11.28
N ALA A 286 0.25 4.30 10.62
CA ALA A 286 1.01 4.21 9.37
C ALA A 286 0.40 5.05 8.25
N TYR A 287 -0.94 5.14 8.17
CA TYR A 287 -1.64 5.99 7.21
C TYR A 287 -1.46 7.47 7.54
N VAL A 288 -1.46 7.83 8.83
CA VAL A 288 -1.22 9.22 9.29
C VAL A 288 0.21 9.63 8.94
N ASP A 289 1.21 8.80 9.26
CA ASP A 289 2.62 9.06 8.98
C ASP A 289 2.90 9.20 7.48
N GLU A 290 2.24 8.37 6.66
CA GLU A 290 2.33 8.45 5.20
C GLU A 290 1.77 9.79 4.67
N MET A 291 0.60 10.20 5.14
CA MET A 291 -0.01 11.46 4.75
C MET A 291 0.83 12.65 5.21
N GLN A 292 1.39 12.58 6.42
CA GLN A 292 2.29 13.61 6.94
C GLN A 292 3.57 13.72 6.10
N ASN A 293 4.16 12.59 5.68
CA ASN A 293 5.29 12.59 4.75
C ASN A 293 4.91 13.25 3.42
N PHE A 294 3.74 12.92 2.82
CA PHE A 294 3.28 13.59 1.61
C PHE A 294 3.20 15.11 1.79
N LEU A 295 2.57 15.58 2.86
CA LEU A 295 2.46 17.02 3.14
C LEU A 295 3.83 17.68 3.36
N ASN A 296 4.77 16.98 3.98
CA ASN A 296 6.14 17.44 4.17
C ASN A 296 6.92 17.48 2.86
N VAL A 297 6.70 16.52 1.95
CA VAL A 297 7.28 16.51 0.58
C VAL A 297 6.75 17.70 -0.22
N VAL A 298 5.45 17.97 -0.18
CA VAL A 298 4.85 19.16 -0.81
C VAL A 298 5.42 20.46 -0.26
N ALA A 299 5.74 20.48 1.03
CA ALA A 299 6.38 21.64 1.69
C ALA A 299 7.90 21.70 1.48
N GLY A 300 8.52 20.76 0.74
CA GLY A 300 9.96 20.70 0.49
C GLY A 300 10.81 20.36 1.73
N LYS A 301 10.22 19.70 2.74
CA LYS A 301 10.87 19.39 4.02
C LYS A 301 11.41 17.95 4.08
N GLU A 302 10.85 17.05 3.29
CA GLU A 302 11.19 15.63 3.28
C GLU A 302 11.18 15.09 1.86
N GLU A 303 11.78 13.89 1.67
CA GLU A 303 11.69 13.10 0.46
C GLU A 303 10.62 12.00 0.62
N PRO A 304 9.98 11.55 -0.46
CA PRO A 304 9.02 10.45 -0.41
C PRO A 304 9.76 9.13 -0.09
N LYS A 305 9.21 8.31 0.81
CA LYS A 305 9.78 6.98 1.09
C LYS A 305 9.65 6.02 -0.08
N TYR A 306 8.64 6.21 -0.93
CA TYR A 306 8.37 5.43 -2.13
C TYR A 306 8.11 6.34 -3.32
N SER A 307 8.45 5.87 -4.53
CA SER A 307 8.30 6.65 -5.76
C SER A 307 7.82 5.78 -6.93
N TYR A 308 7.38 6.41 -8.00
CA TYR A 308 6.97 5.76 -9.24
C TYR A 308 8.12 4.97 -9.89
N GLU A 309 9.37 5.46 -9.79
CA GLU A 309 10.55 4.74 -10.31
C GLU A 309 10.77 3.43 -9.53
N LYS A 310 10.64 3.46 -8.19
CA LYS A 310 10.74 2.24 -7.37
C LYS A 310 9.60 1.28 -7.66
N ASP A 311 8.41 1.82 -7.91
CA ASP A 311 7.22 1.03 -8.19
C ASP A 311 7.28 0.36 -9.58
N LEU A 312 7.91 0.97 -10.58
CA LEU A 312 8.21 0.30 -11.86
C LEU A 312 8.97 -1.00 -11.65
N TYR A 313 9.96 -1.00 -10.75
CA TYR A 313 10.69 -2.20 -10.41
C TYR A 313 9.80 -3.21 -9.66
N THR A 314 9.01 -2.76 -8.70
CA THR A 314 8.05 -3.60 -7.97
C THR A 314 7.06 -4.26 -8.93
N ILE A 315 6.48 -3.49 -9.86
CA ILE A 315 5.55 -4.02 -10.88
C ILE A 315 6.26 -5.03 -11.78
N SER A 316 7.53 -4.82 -12.16
CA SER A 316 8.28 -5.80 -12.95
C SER A 316 8.47 -7.13 -12.23
N ILE A 317 8.66 -7.10 -10.90
CA ILE A 317 8.71 -8.33 -10.10
C ILE A 317 7.34 -9.01 -10.05
N MET A 318 6.24 -8.25 -9.89
CA MET A 318 4.88 -8.80 -9.95
C MET A 318 4.59 -9.44 -11.31
N ASP A 319 4.95 -8.78 -12.40
CA ASP A 319 4.76 -9.28 -13.77
C ASP A 319 5.52 -10.61 -13.98
N ARG A 320 6.77 -10.72 -13.49
CA ARG A 320 7.55 -11.97 -13.50
C ARG A 320 6.93 -13.07 -12.64
N ILE A 321 6.39 -12.75 -11.45
CA ILE A 321 5.70 -13.71 -10.57
C ILE A 321 4.46 -14.29 -11.28
N GLU A 322 3.71 -13.45 -11.99
CA GLU A 322 2.48 -13.82 -12.68
C GLU A 322 2.75 -14.41 -14.09
N GLY A 323 4.00 -14.47 -14.54
CA GLY A 323 4.36 -14.97 -15.87
C GLY A 323 3.82 -14.11 -17.01
N ILE A 324 3.71 -12.79 -16.80
CA ILE A 324 3.22 -11.83 -17.79
C ILE A 324 4.35 -11.37 -18.75
N GLU A 325 5.61 -11.52 -18.32
CA GLU A 325 6.83 -11.24 -19.11
C GLU A 325 7.48 -12.52 -19.64
#